data_192eeda647d6fd61dfbfb67a5ddad036
#
_entry.id   192eeda647d6fd61dfbfb67a5ddad036
#
_cell.length_a   1.000
_cell.length_b   1.000
_cell.length_c   1.000
_cell.angle_alpha   90.00
_cell.angle_beta   90.00
_cell.angle_gamma   90.00
#
_symmetry.space_group_name_H-M   'P 1'
#
loop_
_entity.id
_entity.type
_entity.pdbx_description
1 polymer ?
#
loop_
_entity_poly.entity_id
_entity_poly.type
_entity_poly.pdbx_seq_one_letter_code
_entity_poly.pdbx_strand_id
1 'polypeptide(L)'
;RCWLDKFPNTLPNDNDELYDNLSKKKEINIISAPTENLQARYISEWLRENERYKDGKRTAIVLCDEHLLQTVIHCIPDEVDTLNVTTGYPLQQTPIASMISQLWALQTEGYSLQEQSYRLHHLNRVLRHPYGKYLTHDVDGIIERLNSKRQFYIKPTEGIFFEYYPSDKQHLPALVKWLAETVRFIGVNGATDKDPLFEESVFRMYTLLTRLLELIENGDLEADKIVFRRLLTQLIASTSIPFHGEPA
;
A
#
# COMPACT_ATOMS: atom_id res chain seq x y z
N ARG A 1 -30.23 2.37 25.39
CA ARG A 1 -30.65 1.32 26.37
C ARG A 1 -31.06 0.04 25.67
N CYS A 2 -31.84 0.08 24.58
CA CYS A 2 -32.31 -1.12 23.86
C CYS A 2 -31.22 -2.09 23.36
N TRP A 3 -30.00 -1.61 23.12
CA TRP A 3 -28.85 -2.44 22.75
C TRP A 3 -28.22 -3.15 23.93
N LEU A 4 -28.12 -2.48 25.06
CA LEU A 4 -27.55 -3.04 26.31
C LEU A 4 -28.45 -4.15 26.89
N ASP A 5 -29.78 -4.07 26.66
CA ASP A 5 -30.71 -5.13 27.06
C ASP A 5 -30.55 -6.42 26.24
N LYS A 6 -30.12 -6.28 24.96
CA LYS A 6 -29.86 -7.42 24.06
C LYS A 6 -28.43 -7.95 24.14
N PHE A 7 -27.47 -7.06 24.41
CA PHE A 7 -26.06 -7.36 24.48
C PHE A 7 -25.48 -6.74 25.77
N PRO A 8 -25.68 -7.40 26.93
CA PRO A 8 -25.18 -6.89 28.19
C PRO A 8 -23.66 -6.73 28.13
N ASN A 9 -23.17 -5.59 28.60
CA ASN A 9 -21.75 -5.34 28.69
C ASN A 9 -21.16 -6.28 29.74
N THR A 10 -20.30 -7.19 29.28
CA THR A 10 -19.62 -8.16 30.15
C THR A 10 -18.32 -7.61 30.74
N LEU A 11 -17.88 -6.41 30.32
CA LEU A 11 -16.73 -5.75 30.90
C LEU A 11 -17.13 -5.11 32.25
N PRO A 12 -16.33 -5.31 33.30
CA PRO A 12 -16.56 -4.64 34.56
C PRO A 12 -16.46 -3.13 34.36
N ASN A 13 -17.60 -2.46 34.46
CA ASN A 13 -17.69 -1.03 34.26
C ASN A 13 -18.20 -0.44 35.58
N ASP A 14 -17.28 0.05 36.40
CA ASP A 14 -17.60 0.70 37.69
C ASP A 14 -18.24 2.08 37.49
N ASN A 15 -18.47 2.53 36.26
CA ASN A 15 -18.91 3.87 35.93
C ASN A 15 -20.11 3.88 34.97
N ASP A 16 -21.32 3.81 35.47
CA ASP A 16 -22.56 4.00 34.72
C ASP A 16 -22.63 5.38 34.01
N GLU A 17 -21.83 6.35 34.46
CA GLU A 17 -21.72 7.68 33.85
C GLU A 17 -21.09 7.69 32.45
N LEU A 18 -20.38 6.63 32.05
CA LEU A 18 -19.72 6.54 30.74
C LEU A 18 -20.74 6.58 29.58
N TYR A 19 -21.92 6.02 29.81
CA TYR A 19 -22.97 5.98 28.79
C TYR A 19 -23.82 7.26 28.71
N ASP A 20 -23.75 8.11 29.72
CA ASP A 20 -24.46 9.39 29.77
C ASP A 20 -23.65 10.57 29.23
N ASN A 21 -22.41 10.33 28.78
CA ASN A 21 -21.54 11.37 28.22
C ASN A 21 -22.14 12.05 26.98
N LEU A 22 -23.01 11.35 26.23
CA LEU A 22 -23.68 11.94 25.07
C LEU A 22 -24.65 13.07 25.48
N SER A 23 -25.28 12.98 26.62
CA SER A 23 -26.24 13.96 27.15
C SER A 23 -25.60 15.17 27.85
N LYS A 24 -24.29 15.08 28.22
CA LYS A 24 -23.57 16.18 28.82
C LYS A 24 -23.40 17.36 27.87
N LYS A 25 -23.42 18.58 28.38
CA LYS A 25 -23.18 19.79 27.58
C LYS A 25 -21.80 19.72 26.92
N LYS A 26 -21.77 19.94 25.61
CA LYS A 26 -20.56 19.98 24.79
C LYS A 26 -20.43 21.32 24.12
N GLU A 27 -19.21 21.75 23.88
CA GLU A 27 -18.91 22.85 22.98
C GLU A 27 -18.72 22.26 21.58
N ILE A 28 -19.56 22.65 20.65
CA ILE A 28 -19.54 22.15 19.26
C ILE A 28 -19.35 23.35 18.35
N ASN A 29 -18.23 23.38 17.64
CA ASN A 29 -17.93 24.37 16.62
C ASN A 29 -18.00 23.72 15.23
N ILE A 30 -18.81 24.28 14.34
CA ILE A 30 -18.96 23.79 12.96
C ILE A 30 -18.28 24.79 12.04
N ILE A 31 -17.30 24.28 11.29
CA ILE A 31 -16.51 25.10 10.35
C ILE A 31 -16.68 24.53 8.97
N SER A 32 -17.05 25.38 8.02
CA SER A 32 -17.15 25.02 6.61
C SER A 32 -15.92 25.54 5.86
N ALA A 33 -15.29 24.67 5.10
CA ALA A 33 -14.18 25.02 4.22
C ALA A 33 -14.54 24.65 2.76
N PRO A 34 -14.19 25.48 1.77
CA PRO A 34 -14.55 25.24 0.36
C PRO A 34 -13.76 24.09 -0.29
N THR A 35 -12.65 23.67 0.31
CA THR A 35 -11.81 22.57 -0.19
C THR A 35 -11.27 21.74 0.96
N GLU A 36 -11.00 20.45 0.68
CA GLU A 36 -10.40 19.51 1.60
C GLU A 36 -9.02 19.99 2.13
N ASN A 37 -8.22 20.60 1.26
CA ASN A 37 -6.93 21.17 1.66
C ASN A 37 -7.07 22.31 2.68
N LEU A 38 -8.08 23.16 2.55
CA LEU A 38 -8.35 24.22 3.53
C LEU A 38 -8.87 23.63 4.84
N GLN A 39 -9.68 22.59 4.76
CA GLN A 39 -10.15 21.84 5.93
C GLN A 39 -8.97 21.25 6.69
N ALA A 40 -8.04 20.59 6.01
CA ALA A 40 -6.84 20.04 6.62
C ALA A 40 -5.93 21.11 7.24
N ARG A 41 -5.72 22.25 6.56
CA ARG A 41 -4.94 23.37 7.08
C ARG A 41 -5.55 23.99 8.34
N TYR A 42 -6.86 24.02 8.45
CA TYR A 42 -7.53 24.53 9.65
C TYR A 42 -7.19 23.68 10.90
N ILE A 43 -6.88 22.41 10.73
CA ILE A 43 -6.44 21.53 11.84
C ILE A 43 -5.21 22.12 12.52
N SER A 44 -4.26 22.68 11.77
CA SER A 44 -3.07 23.34 12.32
C SER A 44 -3.42 24.50 13.22
N GLU A 45 -4.32 25.37 12.80
CA GLU A 45 -4.80 26.51 13.60
C GLU A 45 -5.55 26.02 14.85
N TRP A 46 -6.45 25.05 14.66
CA TRP A 46 -7.22 24.47 15.75
C TRP A 46 -6.34 23.80 16.84
N LEU A 47 -5.25 23.13 16.44
CA LEU A 47 -4.29 22.53 17.36
C LEU A 47 -3.51 23.61 18.14
N ARG A 48 -3.18 24.74 17.52
CA ARG A 48 -2.50 25.84 18.18
C ARG A 48 -3.42 26.63 19.11
N GLU A 49 -4.70 26.72 18.78
CA GLU A 49 -5.69 27.34 19.65
C GLU A 49 -5.74 26.62 21.00
N ASN A 50 -5.64 27.38 22.09
CA ASN A 50 -5.62 26.85 23.46
C ASN A 50 -4.52 25.80 23.71
N GLU A 51 -3.47 25.80 22.88
CA GLU A 51 -2.33 24.87 23.03
C GLU A 51 -2.72 23.39 23.05
N ARG A 52 -3.75 22.98 22.27
CA ARG A 52 -4.26 21.62 22.24
C ARG A 52 -3.21 20.58 21.86
N TYR A 53 -2.16 20.99 21.14
CA TYR A 53 -1.02 20.14 20.78
C TYR A 53 -0.25 19.62 22.03
N LYS A 54 -0.35 20.27 23.18
CA LYS A 54 0.29 19.84 24.42
C LYS A 54 -0.45 18.69 25.12
N ASP A 55 -1.75 18.51 24.85
CA ASP A 55 -2.59 17.50 25.48
C ASP A 55 -2.99 16.40 24.47
N GLY A 56 -1.98 15.69 23.95
CA GLY A 56 -2.18 14.65 22.96
C GLY A 56 -3.10 13.51 23.41
N LYS A 57 -3.13 13.19 24.70
CA LYS A 57 -4.03 12.15 25.23
C LYS A 57 -5.51 12.52 25.18
N ARG A 58 -5.84 13.81 25.09
CA ARG A 58 -7.22 14.32 25.03
C ARG A 58 -7.58 14.92 23.68
N THR A 59 -6.61 14.99 22.76
CA THR A 59 -6.82 15.57 21.44
C THR A 59 -6.84 14.46 20.39
N ALA A 60 -7.96 14.33 19.68
CA ALA A 60 -8.11 13.37 18.59
C ALA A 60 -8.59 14.06 17.32
N ILE A 61 -8.01 13.68 16.19
CA ILE A 61 -8.44 14.07 14.85
C ILE A 61 -9.09 12.84 14.21
N VAL A 62 -10.38 12.92 13.94
CA VAL A 62 -11.13 11.83 13.32
C VAL A 62 -11.40 12.16 11.86
N LEU A 63 -10.92 11.32 10.94
CA LEU A 63 -11.12 11.46 9.52
C LEU A 63 -12.32 10.61 9.09
N CYS A 64 -13.33 11.23 8.46
CA CYS A 64 -14.43 10.52 7.82
C CYS A 64 -14.02 9.96 6.45
N ASP A 65 -13.01 10.56 5.82
CA ASP A 65 -12.38 10.09 4.58
C ASP A 65 -10.88 9.85 4.84
N GLU A 66 -10.48 8.59 4.80
CA GLU A 66 -9.10 8.17 5.04
C GLU A 66 -8.11 8.66 3.97
N HIS A 67 -8.60 9.02 2.77
CA HIS A 67 -7.75 9.60 1.72
C HIS A 67 -7.12 10.93 2.11
N LEU A 68 -7.73 11.65 3.07
CA LEU A 68 -7.20 12.91 3.61
C LEU A 68 -6.03 12.73 4.58
N LEU A 69 -5.72 11.50 5.01
CA LEU A 69 -4.70 11.22 6.02
C LEU A 69 -3.37 11.89 5.69
N GLN A 70 -2.87 11.72 4.47
CA GLN A 70 -1.59 12.31 4.05
C GLN A 70 -1.60 13.83 4.10
N THR A 71 -2.69 14.43 3.61
CA THR A 71 -2.86 15.89 3.63
C THR A 71 -2.90 16.41 5.07
N VAL A 72 -3.59 15.70 5.96
CA VAL A 72 -3.68 16.07 7.38
C VAL A 72 -2.33 15.93 8.07
N ILE A 73 -1.59 14.84 7.85
CA ILE A 73 -0.25 14.65 8.43
C ILE A 73 0.67 15.82 8.05
N HIS A 74 0.65 16.25 6.79
CA HIS A 74 1.45 17.39 6.32
C HIS A 74 0.98 18.75 6.88
N CYS A 75 -0.22 18.82 7.43
CA CYS A 75 -0.75 20.02 8.06
C CYS A 75 -0.61 20.01 9.60
N ILE A 76 -0.10 18.94 10.20
CA ILE A 76 0.20 18.89 11.63
C ILE A 76 1.34 19.87 11.92
N PRO A 77 1.20 20.76 12.90
CA PRO A 77 2.25 21.72 13.23
C PRO A 77 3.47 21.05 13.85
N ASP A 78 4.65 21.61 13.62
CA ASP A 78 5.94 21.08 14.10
C ASP A 78 6.05 21.06 15.64
N GLU A 79 5.17 21.77 16.32
CA GLU A 79 5.08 21.80 17.79
C GLU A 79 4.49 20.51 18.38
N VAL A 80 3.96 19.61 17.54
CA VAL A 80 3.46 18.28 17.95
C VAL A 80 4.61 17.29 17.99
N ASP A 81 5.08 16.94 19.17
CA ASP A 81 6.22 16.03 19.35
C ASP A 81 5.91 14.58 18.96
N THR A 82 4.68 14.13 19.19
CA THR A 82 4.26 12.74 18.96
C THR A 82 2.90 12.68 18.33
N LEU A 83 2.77 11.81 17.32
CA LEU A 83 1.53 11.55 16.60
C LEU A 83 1.24 10.05 16.60
N ASN A 84 0.07 9.66 17.08
CA ASN A 84 -0.42 8.29 16.94
C ASN A 84 -1.43 8.21 15.79
N VAL A 85 -1.13 7.39 14.78
CA VAL A 85 -2.00 7.14 13.64
C VAL A 85 -2.60 5.75 13.79
N THR A 86 -3.91 5.69 14.03
CA THR A 86 -4.64 4.41 14.23
C THR A 86 -5.11 3.79 12.93
N THR A 87 -5.29 4.59 11.87
CA THR A 87 -5.56 4.10 10.52
C THR A 87 -4.27 3.59 9.91
N GLY A 88 -4.28 2.39 9.33
CA GLY A 88 -3.09 1.86 8.66
C GLY A 88 -2.69 2.69 7.43
N TYR A 89 -1.45 2.57 7.01
CA TYR A 89 -1.00 3.15 5.74
C TYR A 89 -1.56 2.34 4.57
N PRO A 90 -2.26 2.93 3.58
CA PRO A 90 -2.83 2.18 2.47
C PRO A 90 -1.74 1.49 1.65
N LEU A 91 -1.84 0.16 1.48
CA LEU A 91 -0.88 -0.62 0.69
C LEU A 91 -0.79 -0.10 -0.76
N GLN A 92 -1.90 0.39 -1.31
CA GLN A 92 -1.97 0.98 -2.65
C GLN A 92 -1.03 2.18 -2.84
N GLN A 93 -0.73 2.93 -1.79
CA GLN A 93 0.14 4.11 -1.85
C GLN A 93 1.62 3.77 -1.70
N THR A 94 1.95 2.50 -1.47
CA THR A 94 3.34 2.06 -1.34
C THR A 94 4.02 1.83 -2.69
N PRO A 95 5.34 1.98 -2.77
CA PRO A 95 6.07 1.68 -4.00
C PRO A 95 5.91 0.23 -4.45
N ILE A 96 5.75 -0.76 -3.54
CA ILE A 96 5.56 -2.16 -3.93
C ILE A 96 4.27 -2.36 -4.74
N ALA A 97 3.19 -1.64 -4.45
CA ALA A 97 1.95 -1.74 -5.22
C ALA A 97 2.12 -1.27 -6.67
N SER A 98 2.86 -0.17 -6.87
CA SER A 98 3.19 0.30 -8.22
C SER A 98 4.15 -0.64 -8.94
N MET A 99 5.12 -1.23 -8.23
CA MET A 99 6.04 -2.24 -8.78
C MET A 99 5.28 -3.47 -9.29
N ILE A 100 4.34 -4.02 -8.52
CA ILE A 100 3.50 -5.14 -8.94
C ILE A 100 2.71 -4.81 -10.19
N SER A 101 2.15 -3.61 -10.29
CA SER A 101 1.43 -3.19 -11.49
C SER A 101 2.34 -3.14 -12.73
N GLN A 102 3.59 -2.71 -12.58
CA GLN A 102 4.57 -2.66 -13.67
C GLN A 102 5.07 -4.05 -14.05
N LEU A 103 5.31 -4.94 -13.07
CA LEU A 103 5.68 -6.33 -13.31
C LEU A 103 4.56 -7.11 -14.02
N TRP A 104 3.32 -6.89 -13.61
CA TRP A 104 2.15 -7.43 -14.30
C TRP A 104 2.10 -6.98 -15.75
N ALA A 105 2.19 -5.66 -15.99
CA ALA A 105 2.16 -5.09 -17.33
C ALA A 105 3.34 -5.59 -18.20
N LEU A 106 4.51 -5.77 -17.61
CA LEU A 106 5.67 -6.33 -18.31
C LEU A 106 5.38 -7.72 -18.86
N GLN A 107 4.74 -8.59 -18.08
CA GLN A 107 4.46 -9.97 -18.49
C GLN A 107 3.23 -10.11 -19.38
N THR A 108 2.21 -9.26 -19.22
CA THR A 108 0.96 -9.38 -19.97
C THR A 108 0.90 -8.52 -21.24
N GLU A 109 1.50 -7.33 -21.20
CA GLU A 109 1.47 -6.33 -22.27
C GLU A 109 2.87 -6.13 -22.90
N GLY A 110 3.91 -6.29 -22.08
CA GLY A 110 5.29 -6.02 -22.48
C GLY A 110 5.97 -7.14 -23.27
N TYR A 111 5.53 -8.37 -23.12
CA TYR A 111 6.10 -9.50 -23.84
C TYR A 111 5.42 -9.72 -25.18
N SER A 112 6.22 -9.83 -26.25
CA SER A 112 5.77 -10.17 -27.60
C SER A 112 6.01 -11.65 -27.86
N LEU A 113 4.93 -12.42 -28.07
CA LEU A 113 5.03 -13.85 -28.44
C LEU A 113 5.67 -14.04 -29.82
N GLN A 114 5.45 -13.10 -30.75
CA GLN A 114 6.03 -13.18 -32.11
C GLN A 114 7.54 -12.99 -32.07
N GLU A 115 8.01 -12.01 -31.31
CA GLU A 115 9.44 -11.67 -31.21
C GLU A 115 10.15 -12.47 -30.10
N GLN A 116 9.40 -13.21 -29.28
CA GLN A 116 9.90 -13.89 -28.08
C GLN A 116 10.79 -12.98 -27.21
N SER A 117 10.34 -11.74 -27.01
CA SER A 117 11.12 -10.67 -26.39
C SER A 117 10.26 -9.64 -25.71
N TYR A 118 10.85 -8.91 -24.78
CA TYR A 118 10.21 -7.83 -24.05
C TYR A 118 10.33 -6.50 -24.77
N ARG A 119 9.27 -5.71 -24.76
CA ARG A 119 9.30 -4.33 -25.25
C ARG A 119 10.11 -3.46 -24.29
N LEU A 120 11.10 -2.75 -24.79
CA LEU A 120 12.05 -1.95 -24.02
C LEU A 120 11.37 -0.97 -23.07
N HIS A 121 10.25 -0.34 -23.45
CA HIS A 121 9.61 0.66 -22.60
C HIS A 121 8.97 0.07 -21.33
N HIS A 122 8.43 -1.15 -21.37
CA HIS A 122 7.92 -1.83 -20.18
C HIS A 122 9.07 -2.23 -19.24
N LEU A 123 10.15 -2.71 -19.84
CA LEU A 123 11.35 -3.07 -19.09
C LEU A 123 11.97 -1.87 -18.41
N ASN A 124 12.11 -0.74 -19.11
CA ASN A 124 12.62 0.51 -18.55
C ASN A 124 11.76 1.03 -17.41
N ARG A 125 10.44 0.83 -17.43
CA ARG A 125 9.55 1.20 -16.32
C ARG A 125 9.87 0.41 -15.05
N VAL A 126 10.11 -0.88 -15.18
CA VAL A 126 10.47 -1.75 -14.04
C VAL A 126 11.87 -1.38 -13.52
N LEU A 127 12.85 -1.23 -14.40
CA LEU A 127 14.22 -0.90 -14.00
C LEU A 127 14.34 0.48 -13.35
N ARG A 128 13.63 1.50 -13.86
CA ARG A 128 13.65 2.86 -13.31
C ARG A 128 12.76 3.03 -12.06
N HIS A 129 12.02 2.00 -11.69
CA HIS A 129 11.24 2.04 -10.47
C HIS A 129 12.16 2.12 -9.24
N PRO A 130 11.78 2.83 -8.14
CA PRO A 130 12.61 2.92 -6.92
C PRO A 130 13.08 1.57 -6.38
N TYR A 131 12.29 0.50 -6.58
CA TYR A 131 12.65 -0.87 -6.17
C TYR A 131 13.40 -1.65 -7.25
N GLY A 132 13.68 -1.05 -8.41
CA GLY A 132 14.54 -1.63 -9.45
C GLY A 132 15.95 -1.96 -8.94
N LYS A 133 16.47 -1.14 -8.03
CA LYS A 133 17.77 -1.34 -7.37
C LYS A 133 17.87 -2.66 -6.57
N TYR A 134 16.75 -3.20 -6.13
CA TYR A 134 16.71 -4.50 -5.42
C TYR A 134 16.62 -5.69 -6.37
N LEU A 135 16.27 -5.46 -7.63
CA LEU A 135 16.22 -6.51 -8.64
C LEU A 135 17.58 -6.76 -9.29
N THR A 136 18.41 -5.74 -9.40
CA THR A 136 19.76 -5.84 -9.96
C THR A 136 20.69 -4.79 -9.37
N HIS A 137 21.97 -5.12 -9.26
CA HIS A 137 22.97 -4.21 -8.68
C HIS A 137 23.43 -3.10 -9.63
N ASP A 138 23.25 -3.28 -10.94
CA ASP A 138 23.70 -2.34 -11.98
C ASP A 138 22.55 -1.88 -12.87
N VAL A 139 21.57 -1.19 -12.28
CA VAL A 139 20.38 -0.68 -13.00
C VAL A 139 20.79 0.29 -14.10
N ASP A 140 21.65 1.24 -13.79
CA ASP A 140 22.03 2.32 -14.72
C ASP A 140 22.84 1.77 -15.89
N GLY A 141 23.82 0.91 -15.63
CA GLY A 141 24.61 0.26 -16.70
C GLY A 141 23.76 -0.65 -17.59
N ILE A 142 22.74 -1.33 -17.04
CA ILE A 142 21.78 -2.09 -17.85
C ILE A 142 20.96 -1.15 -18.73
N ILE A 143 20.41 -0.07 -18.17
CA ILE A 143 19.59 0.90 -18.93
C ILE A 143 20.41 1.55 -20.05
N GLU A 144 21.64 1.98 -19.77
CA GLU A 144 22.54 2.55 -20.77
C GLU A 144 22.84 1.56 -21.91
N ARG A 145 23.19 0.33 -21.56
CA ARG A 145 23.45 -0.75 -22.52
C ARG A 145 22.24 -1.07 -23.40
N LEU A 146 21.04 -1.11 -22.81
CA LEU A 146 19.80 -1.37 -23.55
C LEU A 146 19.44 -0.21 -24.48
N ASN A 147 19.62 1.04 -24.02
CA ASN A 147 19.32 2.22 -24.83
C ASN A 147 20.35 2.46 -25.94
N SER A 148 21.64 2.16 -25.70
CA SER A 148 22.69 2.32 -26.70
C SER A 148 22.55 1.40 -27.93
N LYS A 149 21.98 0.21 -27.71
CA LYS A 149 21.73 -0.75 -28.79
C LYS A 149 20.57 -0.35 -29.72
N ARG A 150 19.80 0.69 -29.41
CA ARG A 150 18.60 1.15 -30.16
C ARG A 150 17.61 0.04 -30.49
N GLN A 151 17.52 -0.97 -29.65
CA GLN A 151 16.62 -2.10 -29.80
C GLN A 151 15.28 -1.79 -29.13
N PHE A 152 14.18 -2.06 -29.84
CA PHE A 152 12.83 -1.92 -29.24
C PHE A 152 12.41 -3.18 -28.49
N TYR A 153 13.03 -4.32 -28.79
CA TYR A 153 12.75 -5.62 -28.23
C TYR A 153 14.01 -6.23 -27.63
N ILE A 154 13.89 -6.70 -26.40
CA ILE A 154 14.98 -7.24 -25.60
C ILE A 154 14.72 -8.71 -25.32
N LYS A 155 15.65 -9.57 -25.68
CA LYS A 155 15.51 -11.01 -25.43
C LYS A 155 15.70 -11.31 -23.93
N PRO A 156 14.95 -12.28 -23.37
CA PRO A 156 15.06 -12.68 -21.99
C PRO A 156 16.48 -13.09 -21.56
N THR A 157 17.27 -13.61 -22.48
CA THR A 157 18.65 -14.11 -22.27
C THR A 157 19.71 -13.01 -22.09
N GLU A 158 19.35 -11.73 -22.22
CA GLU A 158 20.32 -10.62 -22.13
C GLU A 158 20.67 -10.20 -20.68
N GLY A 159 20.61 -11.14 -19.74
CA GLY A 159 21.10 -10.93 -18.35
C GLY A 159 20.13 -10.19 -17.44
N ILE A 160 18.87 -10.21 -17.78
CA ILE A 160 17.81 -9.63 -16.98
C ILE A 160 17.10 -10.78 -16.24
N PHE A 161 16.93 -10.63 -14.97
CA PHE A 161 16.51 -11.55 -13.91
C PHE A 161 15.13 -12.25 -14.10
N PHE A 162 14.54 -12.27 -15.30
CA PHE A 162 13.22 -12.84 -15.53
C PHE A 162 13.33 -14.31 -15.99
N GLU A 163 12.98 -15.22 -15.10
CA GLU A 163 12.86 -16.64 -15.41
C GLU A 163 11.47 -17.01 -15.96
N TYR A 164 10.46 -16.15 -15.76
CA TYR A 164 9.11 -16.38 -16.28
C TYR A 164 8.97 -15.77 -17.67
N TYR A 165 8.68 -16.63 -18.63
CA TYR A 165 8.39 -16.24 -20.00
C TYR A 165 6.93 -16.55 -20.31
N PRO A 166 6.14 -15.56 -20.75
CA PRO A 166 4.79 -15.79 -21.20
C PRO A 166 4.80 -16.81 -22.37
N SER A 167 3.95 -17.82 -22.30
CA SER A 167 3.69 -18.77 -23.36
C SER A 167 2.22 -18.76 -23.73
N ASP A 168 1.85 -19.37 -24.87
CA ASP A 168 0.43 -19.46 -25.30
C ASP A 168 -0.45 -20.19 -24.28
N LYS A 169 0.17 -21.08 -23.48
CA LYS A 169 -0.47 -21.81 -22.39
C LYS A 169 -0.24 -21.14 -21.04
N GLN A 170 -0.24 -19.83 -21.00
CA GLN A 170 -0.01 -19.09 -19.74
C GLN A 170 -1.04 -19.48 -18.69
N HIS A 171 -0.61 -20.23 -17.70
CA HIS A 171 -1.38 -20.48 -16.51
C HIS A 171 -1.24 -19.29 -15.57
N LEU A 172 -2.36 -18.74 -15.15
CA LEU A 172 -2.40 -17.67 -14.13
C LEU A 172 -1.58 -18.02 -12.87
N PRO A 173 -1.63 -19.29 -12.35
CA PRO A 173 -0.82 -19.68 -11.19
C PRO A 173 0.67 -19.42 -11.38
N ALA A 174 1.23 -19.72 -12.56
CA ALA A 174 2.65 -19.51 -12.83
C ALA A 174 3.03 -18.02 -12.80
N LEU A 175 2.17 -17.14 -13.32
CA LEU A 175 2.37 -15.70 -13.26
C LEU A 175 2.31 -15.17 -11.81
N VAL A 176 1.32 -15.60 -11.04
CA VAL A 176 1.15 -15.18 -9.65
C VAL A 176 2.32 -15.67 -8.79
N LYS A 177 2.77 -16.91 -8.99
CA LYS A 177 3.95 -17.47 -8.34
C LYS A 177 5.19 -16.65 -8.64
N TRP A 178 5.42 -16.33 -9.92
CA TRP A 178 6.54 -15.48 -10.34
C TRP A 178 6.49 -14.10 -9.68
N LEU A 179 5.31 -13.47 -9.58
CA LEU A 179 5.15 -12.19 -8.87
C LEU A 179 5.50 -12.32 -7.39
N ALA A 180 5.01 -13.37 -6.72
CA ALA A 180 5.31 -13.62 -5.30
C ALA A 180 6.81 -13.82 -5.07
N GLU A 181 7.48 -14.63 -5.90
CA GLU A 181 8.93 -14.84 -5.83
C GLU A 181 9.72 -13.55 -6.09
N THR A 182 9.27 -12.71 -7.03
CA THR A 182 9.91 -11.42 -7.31
C THR A 182 9.77 -10.47 -6.12
N VAL A 183 8.59 -10.42 -5.46
CA VAL A 183 8.37 -9.63 -4.24
C VAL A 183 9.26 -10.14 -3.11
N ARG A 184 9.36 -11.46 -2.93
CA ARG A 184 10.26 -12.06 -1.95
C ARG A 184 11.72 -11.67 -2.21
N PHE A 185 12.15 -11.70 -3.46
CA PHE A 185 13.50 -11.31 -3.86
C PHE A 185 13.79 -9.83 -3.55
N ILE A 186 12.82 -8.94 -3.85
CA ILE A 186 12.91 -7.52 -3.48
C ILE A 186 13.05 -7.36 -1.97
N GLY A 187 12.26 -8.09 -1.18
CA GLY A 187 12.30 -8.05 0.27
C GLY A 187 13.63 -8.46 0.86
N VAL A 188 14.21 -9.57 0.35
CA VAL A 188 15.51 -10.08 0.80
C VAL A 188 16.63 -9.08 0.49
N ASN A 189 16.64 -8.51 -0.72
CA ASN A 189 17.69 -7.57 -1.12
C ASN A 189 17.52 -6.18 -0.49
N GLY A 190 16.30 -5.78 -0.15
CA GLY A 190 16.01 -4.49 0.49
C GLY A 190 16.08 -4.50 2.02
N ALA A 191 16.23 -5.66 2.65
CA ALA A 191 16.27 -5.79 4.12
C ALA A 191 17.43 -5.01 4.78
N THR A 192 18.44 -4.60 4.02
CA THR A 192 19.56 -3.77 4.51
C THR A 192 19.15 -2.32 4.76
N ASP A 193 18.10 -1.82 4.12
CA ASP A 193 17.71 -0.39 4.18
C ASP A 193 16.99 -0.03 5.50
N LYS A 194 16.61 -1.03 6.32
CA LYS A 194 15.97 -0.88 7.64
C LYS A 194 14.79 0.11 7.65
N ASP A 195 14.02 0.16 6.59
CA ASP A 195 12.79 0.95 6.50
C ASP A 195 11.58 0.09 6.93
N PRO A 196 10.96 0.35 8.09
CA PRO A 196 9.84 -0.44 8.57
C PRO A 196 8.64 -0.45 7.60
N LEU A 197 8.40 0.66 6.90
CA LEU A 197 7.31 0.73 5.91
C LEU A 197 7.62 -0.15 4.69
N PHE A 198 8.88 -0.17 4.25
CA PHE A 198 9.34 -1.06 3.19
C PHE A 198 9.12 -2.53 3.59
N GLU A 199 9.66 -2.93 4.75
CA GLU A 199 9.60 -4.32 5.21
C GLU A 199 8.16 -4.81 5.33
N GLU A 200 7.29 -4.04 6.00
CA GLU A 200 5.90 -4.41 6.21
C GLU A 200 5.09 -4.39 4.90
N SER A 201 5.33 -3.41 4.02
CA SER A 201 4.63 -3.33 2.73
C SER A 201 4.96 -4.51 1.80
N VAL A 202 6.24 -4.89 1.74
CA VAL A 202 6.70 -6.04 0.96
C VAL A 202 6.16 -7.35 1.55
N PHE A 203 6.19 -7.49 2.87
CA PHE A 203 5.65 -8.66 3.56
C PHE A 203 4.13 -8.81 3.32
N ARG A 204 3.36 -7.73 3.43
CA ARG A 204 1.91 -7.73 3.15
C ARG A 204 1.62 -8.09 1.70
N MET A 205 2.37 -7.53 0.77
CA MET A 205 2.20 -7.85 -0.65
C MET A 205 2.53 -9.32 -0.95
N TYR A 206 3.62 -9.84 -0.37
CA TYR A 206 4.00 -11.25 -0.51
C TYR A 206 2.91 -12.17 0.04
N THR A 207 2.42 -11.90 1.25
CA THR A 207 1.36 -12.68 1.90
C THR A 207 0.07 -12.68 1.06
N LEU A 208 -0.31 -11.51 0.53
CA LEU A 208 -1.49 -11.38 -0.33
C LEU A 208 -1.36 -12.21 -1.61
N LEU A 209 -0.22 -12.14 -2.30
CA LEU A 209 0.01 -12.91 -3.52
C LEU A 209 0.07 -14.40 -3.25
N THR A 210 0.72 -14.83 -2.17
CA THR A 210 0.80 -16.25 -1.77
C THR A 210 -0.58 -16.80 -1.46
N ARG A 211 -1.40 -16.06 -0.71
CA ARG A 211 -2.77 -16.48 -0.40
C ARG A 211 -3.64 -16.59 -1.65
N LEU A 212 -3.50 -15.66 -2.59
CA LEU A 212 -4.22 -15.74 -3.87
C LEU A 212 -3.75 -16.94 -4.70
N LEU A 213 -2.45 -17.24 -4.69
CA LEU A 213 -1.90 -18.41 -5.36
C LEU A 213 -2.48 -19.71 -4.78
N GLU A 214 -2.52 -19.84 -3.46
CA GLU A 214 -3.12 -20.99 -2.78
C GLU A 214 -4.60 -21.18 -3.17
N LEU A 215 -5.39 -20.12 -3.22
CA LEU A 215 -6.80 -20.19 -3.64
C LEU A 215 -6.95 -20.65 -5.09
N ILE A 216 -6.06 -20.23 -5.99
CA ILE A 216 -6.08 -20.65 -7.38
C ILE A 216 -5.67 -22.14 -7.50
N GLU A 217 -4.60 -22.54 -6.81
CA GLU A 217 -4.09 -23.91 -6.85
C GLU A 217 -5.06 -24.93 -6.24
N ASN A 218 -5.81 -24.53 -5.21
CA ASN A 218 -6.85 -25.35 -4.60
C ASN A 218 -8.15 -25.40 -5.42
N GLY A 219 -8.30 -24.55 -6.44
CA GLY A 219 -9.52 -24.46 -7.23
C GLY A 219 -10.63 -23.62 -6.59
N ASP A 220 -10.35 -22.94 -5.48
CA ASP A 220 -11.30 -22.05 -4.78
C ASP A 220 -11.50 -20.71 -5.51
N LEU A 221 -10.55 -20.35 -6.37
CA LEU A 221 -10.58 -19.14 -7.18
C LEU A 221 -10.35 -19.47 -8.66
N GLU A 222 -11.42 -19.45 -9.44
CA GLU A 222 -11.36 -19.53 -10.89
C GLU A 222 -11.41 -18.11 -11.48
N ALA A 223 -10.33 -17.66 -12.09
CA ALA A 223 -10.25 -16.33 -12.69
C ALA A 223 -9.37 -16.34 -13.93
N ASP A 224 -9.76 -15.57 -14.93
CA ASP A 224 -8.87 -15.19 -16.01
C ASP A 224 -7.92 -14.05 -15.56
N LYS A 225 -6.95 -13.69 -16.40
CA LYS A 225 -5.98 -12.63 -16.10
C LYS A 225 -6.64 -11.26 -15.86
N ILE A 226 -7.74 -10.97 -16.54
CA ILE A 226 -8.42 -9.67 -16.45
C ILE A 226 -9.15 -9.58 -15.12
N VAL A 227 -9.90 -10.62 -14.78
CA VAL A 227 -10.63 -10.71 -13.51
C VAL A 227 -9.65 -10.72 -12.34
N PHE A 228 -8.58 -11.52 -12.43
CA PHE A 228 -7.55 -11.58 -11.40
C PHE A 228 -6.88 -10.21 -11.18
N ARG A 229 -6.52 -9.48 -12.26
CA ARG A 229 -5.95 -8.12 -12.13
C ARG A 229 -6.89 -7.18 -11.38
N ARG A 230 -8.19 -7.22 -11.69
CA ARG A 230 -9.20 -6.39 -10.98
C ARG A 230 -9.28 -6.77 -9.52
N LEU A 231 -9.36 -8.06 -9.21
CA LEU A 231 -9.38 -8.57 -7.85
C LEU A 231 -8.13 -8.14 -7.07
N LEU A 232 -6.94 -8.34 -7.64
CA LEU A 232 -5.67 -7.93 -7.04
C LEU A 232 -5.65 -6.42 -6.76
N THR A 233 -6.09 -5.60 -7.70
CA THR A 233 -6.16 -4.15 -7.53
C THR A 233 -7.11 -3.76 -6.40
N GLN A 234 -8.28 -4.39 -6.30
CA GLN A 234 -9.24 -4.14 -5.21
C GLN A 234 -8.69 -4.56 -3.85
N LEU A 235 -8.03 -5.72 -3.78
CA LEU A 235 -7.42 -6.20 -2.54
C LEU A 235 -6.27 -5.31 -2.08
N ILE A 236 -5.43 -4.84 -3.00
CA ILE A 236 -4.38 -3.86 -2.69
C ILE A 236 -4.97 -2.56 -2.16
N ALA A 237 -6.08 -2.09 -2.77
CA ALA A 237 -6.75 -0.85 -2.34
C ALA A 237 -7.42 -0.98 -0.96
N SER A 238 -7.92 -2.18 -0.61
CA SER A 238 -8.56 -2.44 0.68
C SER A 238 -7.60 -2.87 1.80
N THR A 239 -6.33 -3.15 1.46
CA THR A 239 -5.33 -3.58 2.44
C THR A 239 -4.61 -2.37 3.01
N SER A 240 -4.51 -2.31 4.34
CA SER A 240 -3.72 -1.32 5.06
C SER A 240 -2.57 -1.97 5.82
N ILE A 241 -1.50 -1.22 5.97
CA ILE A 241 -0.32 -1.57 6.76
C ILE A 241 -0.52 -0.96 8.14
N PRO A 242 -0.56 -1.77 9.22
CA PRO A 242 -0.73 -1.21 10.56
C PRO A 242 0.51 -0.41 10.95
N PHE A 243 0.31 0.74 11.58
CA PHE A 243 1.38 1.41 12.28
C PHE A 243 1.60 0.71 13.62
N HIS A 244 2.83 0.40 13.94
CA HIS A 244 3.21 -0.11 15.25
C HIS A 244 3.31 1.07 16.22
N GLY A 245 2.17 1.46 16.80
CA GLY A 245 2.05 2.50 17.84
C GLY A 245 1.28 1.97 19.05
N GLU A 246 1.32 2.70 20.16
CA GLU A 246 0.44 2.39 21.27
C GLU A 246 -1.02 2.59 20.83
N PRO A 247 -1.93 1.64 21.16
CA PRO A 247 -3.35 1.86 20.92
C PRO A 247 -3.84 3.09 21.69
N ALA A 248 -4.61 3.93 21.02
CA ALA A 248 -5.20 5.13 21.60
C ALA A 248 -6.29 4.77 22.61
#